data_7f38525c4b0ddb88d23676dd3993b40c
#
_entry.id   7f38525c4b0ddb88d23676dd3993b40c
#
_cell.length_a   1.000
_cell.length_b   1.000
_cell.length_c   1.000
_cell.angle_alpha   90.00
_cell.angle_beta   90.00
_cell.angle_gamma   90.00
#
_symmetry.space_group_name_H-M   'P 1'
#
loop_
_entity.id
_entity.type
_entity.pdbx_description
1 polymer ?
#
loop_
_entity_poly.entity_id
_entity_poly.type
_entity_poly.pdbx_seq_one_letter_code
_entity_poly.pdbx_strand_id
1 'polypeptide(L)'
;MHTHHTARTPLFAATGLLAALLLCNSPAHAQTSGKPASAAEEGFSAGVSVKPGTTFEKLGLPGYPGATPYADPGEDSQKTGASIGVNFGFFGVQVNTMKLRSGDSVDSVAAWYRDQLARLGPVLDCSANGPADAPPLADKKADKQLLRCGSDRAKPGAALFKMGQRQQQRIVAIENLPSGGTKLTLVRVDTRGVD
;
A
#
# COMPACT_ATOMS: atom_id res chain seq x y z
N MET A 1 -44.94 -2.05 34.23
CA MET A 1 -44.74 -3.51 34.19
C MET A 1 -43.27 -3.81 34.19
N HIS A 2 -42.79 -4.27 35.35
CA HIS A 2 -41.39 -4.61 35.64
C HIS A 2 -41.10 -6.02 35.13
N THR A 3 -40.00 -6.28 34.53
CA THR A 3 -39.35 -7.60 34.54
C THR A 3 -37.85 -7.45 34.61
N HIS A 4 -37.34 -7.75 35.80
CA HIS A 4 -35.93 -8.01 36.09
C HIS A 4 -35.56 -9.39 35.55
N HIS A 5 -34.43 -9.55 34.91
CA HIS A 5 -33.76 -10.84 34.79
C HIS A 5 -32.33 -10.76 35.35
N THR A 6 -32.21 -11.53 36.39
CA THR A 6 -31.06 -11.77 37.28
C THR A 6 -29.92 -12.56 36.60
N ALA A 7 -28.74 -12.28 37.07
CA ALA A 7 -27.45 -12.92 36.85
C ALA A 7 -27.43 -14.45 37.03
N ARG A 8 -26.54 -15.12 36.30
CA ARG A 8 -25.93 -16.38 36.72
C ARG A 8 -24.49 -16.47 36.25
N THR A 9 -23.59 -16.37 37.21
CA THR A 9 -22.20 -16.82 37.13
C THR A 9 -22.14 -18.33 37.37
N PRO A 10 -21.26 -19.10 36.76
CA PRO A 10 -20.67 -20.26 37.40
C PRO A 10 -19.15 -20.11 37.65
N LEU A 11 -18.84 -20.25 38.89
CA LEU A 11 -17.54 -20.53 39.45
C LEU A 11 -17.16 -22.00 39.12
N PHE A 12 -15.96 -22.24 38.60
CA PHE A 12 -15.30 -23.55 38.67
C PHE A 12 -13.88 -23.35 39.12
N ALA A 13 -13.68 -23.83 40.36
CA ALA A 13 -12.39 -24.13 40.95
C ALA A 13 -12.07 -25.62 40.72
N ALA A 14 -10.82 -25.95 40.58
CA ALA A 14 -10.11 -27.06 41.21
C ALA A 14 -8.91 -27.49 40.37
N THR A 15 -7.71 -27.24 40.90
CA THR A 15 -6.75 -28.22 41.50
C THR A 15 -6.17 -29.29 40.57
N GLY A 16 -4.85 -29.32 40.45
CA GLY A 16 -4.10 -30.44 39.90
C GLY A 16 -2.60 -30.18 39.82
N LEU A 17 -1.90 -30.44 40.94
CA LEU A 17 -0.45 -30.60 41.09
C LEU A 17 0.00 -31.80 40.28
N LEU A 18 1.14 -31.75 39.60
CA LEU A 18 2.19 -32.79 39.64
C LEU A 18 3.48 -32.34 38.97
N ALA A 19 4.55 -32.42 39.72
CA ALA A 19 5.93 -32.23 39.32
C ALA A 19 6.46 -33.47 38.57
N ALA A 20 7.28 -33.23 37.54
CA ALA A 20 8.24 -34.23 37.07
C ALA A 20 9.49 -33.52 36.54
N LEU A 21 10.55 -33.57 37.33
CA LEU A 21 11.93 -33.29 36.91
C LEU A 21 12.40 -34.42 35.97
N LEU A 22 12.83 -34.06 34.79
CA LEU A 22 13.67 -34.90 33.94
C LEU A 22 14.86 -34.08 33.47
N LEU A 23 15.99 -34.37 34.11
CA LEU A 23 17.35 -34.05 33.71
C LEU A 23 17.67 -34.80 32.41
N CYS A 24 17.85 -34.13 31.31
CA CYS A 24 18.47 -34.71 30.13
C CYS A 24 19.74 -33.95 29.76
N ASN A 25 20.86 -34.66 29.89
CA ASN A 25 22.19 -34.30 29.44
C ASN A 25 22.21 -33.86 27.96
N SER A 26 22.78 -32.69 27.68
CA SER A 26 23.12 -32.28 26.32
C SER A 26 24.55 -32.77 26.00
N PRO A 27 24.77 -33.50 24.91
CA PRO A 27 26.12 -33.70 24.39
C PRO A 27 26.53 -32.43 23.59
N ALA A 28 27.72 -31.93 23.92
CA ALA A 28 28.40 -30.88 23.19
C ALA A 28 28.69 -31.32 21.74
N HIS A 29 28.06 -30.67 20.77
CA HIS A 29 28.47 -30.83 19.39
C HIS A 29 29.52 -29.80 19.05
N ALA A 30 30.69 -30.27 18.70
CA ALA A 30 31.82 -29.52 18.19
C ALA A 30 31.38 -28.78 16.89
N GLN A 31 31.48 -27.45 16.90
CA GLN A 31 31.34 -26.62 15.70
C GLN A 31 32.61 -26.78 14.86
N THR A 32 32.55 -27.55 13.79
CA THR A 32 33.51 -27.53 12.71
C THR A 32 33.31 -26.24 11.94
N SER A 33 34.27 -25.32 12.09
CA SER A 33 34.39 -24.13 11.24
C SER A 33 34.71 -24.53 9.80
N GLY A 34 33.67 -24.80 9.00
CA GLY A 34 33.77 -24.90 7.57
C GLY A 34 33.77 -23.49 6.97
N LYS A 35 34.94 -23.03 6.50
CA LYS A 35 35.10 -21.85 5.65
C LYS A 35 34.22 -22.03 4.41
N PRO A 36 33.22 -21.17 4.15
CA PRO A 36 32.51 -21.26 2.88
C PRO A 36 33.45 -20.80 1.75
N ALA A 37 33.73 -21.71 0.84
CA ALA A 37 34.34 -21.39 -0.43
C ALA A 37 33.40 -20.40 -1.17
N SER A 38 33.91 -19.21 -1.42
CA SER A 38 33.26 -18.23 -2.29
C SER A 38 33.29 -18.73 -3.73
N ALA A 39 32.26 -19.46 -4.13
CA ALA A 39 31.91 -19.57 -5.53
C ALA A 39 31.02 -18.38 -5.84
N ALA A 40 31.54 -17.42 -6.60
CA ALA A 40 30.74 -16.36 -7.22
C ALA A 40 29.87 -17.03 -8.29
N GLU A 41 28.72 -17.58 -7.86
CA GLU A 41 27.63 -17.80 -8.78
C GLU A 41 26.98 -16.43 -9.01
N GLU A 42 26.98 -15.96 -10.25
CA GLU A 42 26.11 -14.88 -10.70
C GLU A 42 24.66 -15.35 -10.55
N GLY A 43 24.23 -15.48 -9.28
CA GLY A 43 22.91 -15.93 -8.91
C GLY A 43 21.89 -14.82 -9.17
N PHE A 44 20.95 -15.09 -10.05
CA PHE A 44 19.70 -14.37 -10.15
C PHE A 44 19.06 -14.25 -8.76
N SER A 45 19.18 -13.09 -8.14
CA SER A 45 18.55 -12.83 -6.85
C SER A 45 17.17 -12.18 -7.05
N ALA A 46 16.12 -12.96 -6.81
CA ALA A 46 14.76 -12.46 -6.69
C ALA A 46 14.50 -12.13 -5.22
N GLY A 47 14.18 -10.87 -4.93
CA GLY A 47 13.87 -10.42 -3.57
C GLY A 47 12.51 -9.73 -3.53
N VAL A 48 11.62 -10.16 -2.63
CA VAL A 48 10.38 -9.44 -2.29
C VAL A 48 10.56 -8.86 -0.89
N SER A 49 10.39 -7.55 -0.76
CA SER A 49 10.42 -6.86 0.53
C SER A 49 9.10 -6.15 0.79
N VAL A 50 8.52 -6.36 1.96
CA VAL A 50 7.34 -5.61 2.43
C VAL A 50 7.74 -4.88 3.71
N LYS A 51 7.60 -3.55 3.72
CA LYS A 51 7.88 -2.72 4.89
C LYS A 51 6.61 -1.98 5.29
N PRO A 52 6.21 -2.02 6.58
CA PRO A 52 5.12 -1.21 7.06
C PRO A 52 5.53 0.27 7.09
N GLY A 53 4.55 1.13 6.88
CA GLY A 53 4.72 2.58 6.94
C GLY A 53 5.30 3.18 5.66
N THR A 54 4.62 4.20 5.22
CA THR A 54 5.05 5.08 4.12
C THR A 54 4.83 6.52 4.56
N THR A 55 5.58 7.46 4.05
CA THR A 55 5.45 8.89 4.33
C THR A 55 5.04 9.65 3.08
N PHE A 56 4.51 10.85 3.24
CA PHE A 56 4.16 11.71 2.10
C PHE A 56 5.38 12.05 1.24
N GLU A 57 6.56 12.19 1.86
CA GLU A 57 7.82 12.39 1.11
C GLU A 57 8.15 11.20 0.22
N LYS A 58 8.00 9.97 0.71
CA LYS A 58 8.22 8.76 -0.09
C LYS A 58 7.22 8.64 -1.23
N LEU A 59 5.99 9.06 -1.02
CA LEU A 59 4.96 9.12 -2.07
C LEU A 59 5.24 10.24 -3.07
N GLY A 60 5.89 11.32 -2.63
CA GLY A 60 6.02 12.56 -3.41
C GLY A 60 4.65 13.18 -3.71
N LEU A 61 3.71 13.04 -2.80
CA LEU A 61 2.34 13.53 -2.87
C LEU A 61 2.01 14.31 -1.59
N PRO A 62 1.24 15.40 -1.68
CA PRO A 62 0.80 16.14 -0.50
C PRO A 62 -0.28 15.37 0.25
N GLY A 63 -0.30 15.49 1.58
CA GLY A 63 -1.40 15.01 2.41
C GLY A 63 -2.60 15.96 2.35
N TYR A 64 -3.81 15.41 2.28
CA TYR A 64 -5.03 16.21 2.37
C TYR A 64 -5.20 16.77 3.80
N PRO A 65 -5.47 18.08 3.98
CA PRO A 65 -5.63 18.67 5.29
C PRO A 65 -6.73 17.99 6.11
N GLY A 66 -6.44 17.64 7.36
CA GLY A 66 -7.40 16.97 8.25
C GLY A 66 -7.68 15.50 7.94
N ALA A 67 -7.11 14.92 6.89
CA ALA A 67 -7.23 13.48 6.64
C ALA A 67 -6.45 12.68 7.69
N THR A 68 -7.03 11.56 8.09
CA THR A 68 -6.46 10.63 9.08
C THR A 68 -6.18 9.27 8.45
N PRO A 69 -5.20 8.51 8.97
CA PRO A 69 -4.93 7.15 8.51
C PRO A 69 -6.19 6.28 8.51
N TYR A 70 -6.33 5.43 7.48
CA TYR A 70 -7.48 4.55 7.29
C TYR A 70 -7.05 3.14 6.93
N ALA A 71 -7.65 2.15 7.59
CA ALA A 71 -7.55 0.74 7.24
C ALA A 71 -8.93 0.26 6.76
N ASP A 72 -8.96 -0.52 5.68
CA ASP A 72 -10.21 -1.14 5.23
C ASP A 72 -10.68 -2.18 6.27
N PRO A 73 -11.98 -2.50 6.35
CA PRO A 73 -12.49 -3.52 7.25
C PRO A 73 -11.74 -4.85 7.09
N GLY A 74 -11.21 -5.38 8.19
CA GLY A 74 -10.42 -6.61 8.20
C GLY A 74 -8.91 -6.40 8.00
N GLU A 75 -8.46 -5.18 7.72
CA GLU A 75 -7.04 -4.85 7.70
C GLU A 75 -6.56 -4.42 9.10
N ASP A 76 -5.27 -4.66 9.35
CA ASP A 76 -4.61 -4.17 10.57
C ASP A 76 -4.55 -2.63 10.52
N SER A 77 -5.16 -1.99 11.51
CA SER A 77 -5.22 -0.52 11.61
C SER A 77 -3.85 0.17 11.71
N GLN A 78 -2.80 -0.57 12.06
CA GLN A 78 -1.43 -0.07 12.07
C GLN A 78 -0.78 -0.10 10.67
N LYS A 79 -1.39 -0.77 9.69
CA LYS A 79 -0.88 -0.93 8.33
C LYS A 79 -1.56 -0.02 7.31
N THR A 80 -1.87 1.21 7.67
CA THR A 80 -2.48 2.21 6.79
C THR A 80 -1.60 2.65 5.62
N GLY A 81 -0.32 2.28 5.66
CA GLY A 81 0.64 2.48 4.58
C GLY A 81 1.56 1.28 4.43
N ALA A 82 1.92 0.95 3.20
CA ALA A 82 2.83 -0.14 2.86
C ALA A 82 3.83 0.29 1.79
N SER A 83 5.02 -0.27 1.86
CA SER A 83 6.05 -0.19 0.83
C SER A 83 6.39 -1.61 0.41
N ILE A 84 6.12 -1.93 -0.85
CA ILE A 84 6.37 -3.25 -1.44
C ILE A 84 7.41 -3.10 -2.53
N GLY A 85 8.51 -3.83 -2.41
CA GLY A 85 9.57 -3.87 -3.41
C GLY A 85 9.73 -5.28 -3.95
N VAL A 86 9.82 -5.41 -5.27
CA VAL A 86 10.14 -6.66 -5.97
C VAL A 86 11.33 -6.35 -6.87
N ASN A 87 12.40 -7.14 -6.73
CA ASN A 87 13.62 -6.98 -7.51
C ASN A 87 14.02 -8.32 -8.14
N PHE A 88 14.28 -8.31 -9.45
CA PHE A 88 14.77 -9.46 -10.22
C PHE A 88 15.95 -9.00 -11.06
N GLY A 89 17.16 -9.03 -10.52
CA GLY A 89 18.36 -8.57 -11.21
C GLY A 89 18.24 -7.13 -11.71
N PHE A 90 18.19 -6.92 -13.03
CA PHE A 90 18.05 -5.61 -13.66
C PHE A 90 16.62 -5.05 -13.62
N PHE A 91 15.61 -5.88 -13.38
CA PHE A 91 14.19 -5.49 -13.26
C PHE A 91 13.82 -5.20 -11.81
N GLY A 92 12.99 -4.18 -11.57
CA GLY A 92 12.49 -3.87 -10.24
C GLY A 92 11.19 -3.08 -10.27
N VAL A 93 10.32 -3.37 -9.31
CA VAL A 93 9.10 -2.61 -9.04
C VAL A 93 9.09 -2.22 -7.56
N GLN A 94 8.89 -0.95 -7.28
CA GLN A 94 8.67 -0.41 -5.94
C GLN A 94 7.31 0.26 -5.90
N VAL A 95 6.44 -0.20 -5.00
CA VAL A 95 5.12 0.39 -4.76
C VAL A 95 5.07 0.90 -3.33
N ASN A 96 4.75 2.18 -3.18
CA ASN A 96 4.45 2.80 -1.90
C ASN A 96 2.98 3.20 -1.91
N THR A 97 2.24 2.87 -0.86
CA THR A 97 0.82 3.19 -0.74
C THR A 97 0.49 3.72 0.64
N MET A 98 -0.50 4.61 0.71
CA MET A 98 -1.06 5.13 1.96
C MET A 98 -2.57 5.31 1.79
N LYS A 99 -3.34 4.82 2.76
CA LYS A 99 -4.79 5.00 2.82
C LYS A 99 -5.12 6.00 3.90
N LEU A 100 -5.97 6.96 3.55
CA LEU A 100 -6.46 8.00 4.45
C LEU A 100 -7.97 8.10 4.33
N ARG A 101 -8.61 8.70 5.31
CA ARG A 101 -10.01 9.11 5.27
C ARG A 101 -10.16 10.58 5.61
N SER A 102 -11.16 11.23 5.00
CA SER A 102 -11.63 12.58 5.32
C SER A 102 -13.14 12.59 5.53
N GLY A 103 -13.64 13.56 6.29
CA GLY A 103 -15.06 13.84 6.41
C GLY A 103 -15.64 14.60 5.20
N ASP A 104 -14.78 15.16 4.35
CA ASP A 104 -15.17 15.96 3.20
C ASP A 104 -15.70 15.10 2.05
N SER A 105 -16.45 15.72 1.12
CA SER A 105 -16.96 15.06 -0.06
C SER A 105 -15.86 14.70 -1.07
N VAL A 106 -16.10 13.70 -1.92
CA VAL A 106 -15.20 13.33 -3.02
C VAL A 106 -14.89 14.55 -3.90
N ASP A 107 -15.87 15.40 -4.20
CA ASP A 107 -15.70 16.57 -5.07
C ASP A 107 -14.75 17.61 -4.44
N SER A 108 -14.90 17.87 -3.12
CA SER A 108 -14.03 18.81 -2.41
C SER A 108 -12.58 18.30 -2.37
N VAL A 109 -12.40 17.02 -2.03
CA VAL A 109 -11.09 16.37 -2.00
C VAL A 109 -10.45 16.33 -3.39
N ALA A 110 -11.24 15.99 -4.42
CA ALA A 110 -10.76 15.94 -5.80
C ALA A 110 -10.35 17.30 -6.32
N ALA A 111 -11.12 18.37 -6.04
CA ALA A 111 -10.78 19.73 -6.42
C ALA A 111 -9.44 20.15 -5.79
N TRP A 112 -9.27 19.90 -4.49
CA TRP A 112 -8.02 20.20 -3.79
C TRP A 112 -6.83 19.46 -4.40
N TYR A 113 -6.94 18.14 -4.64
CA TYR A 113 -5.85 17.38 -5.25
C TYR A 113 -5.56 17.84 -6.67
N ARG A 114 -6.55 18.15 -7.48
CA ARG A 114 -6.33 18.70 -8.83
C ARG A 114 -5.45 19.95 -8.79
N ASP A 115 -5.74 20.86 -7.86
CA ASP A 115 -4.96 22.10 -7.70
C ASP A 115 -3.54 21.83 -7.18
N GLN A 116 -3.39 20.95 -6.19
CA GLN A 116 -2.07 20.64 -5.64
C GLN A 116 -1.19 19.89 -6.65
N LEU A 117 -1.75 18.91 -7.34
CA LEU A 117 -1.01 18.12 -8.32
C LEU A 117 -0.59 18.95 -9.52
N ALA A 118 -1.44 19.89 -9.98
CA ALA A 118 -1.13 20.81 -11.09
C ALA A 118 0.11 21.67 -10.80
N ARG A 119 0.41 21.96 -9.53
CA ARG A 119 1.64 22.66 -9.12
C ARG A 119 2.88 21.80 -9.21
N LEU A 120 2.73 20.48 -9.17
CA LEU A 120 3.82 19.51 -9.25
C LEU A 120 4.13 19.09 -10.69
N GLY A 121 3.20 19.30 -11.63
CA GLY A 121 3.36 18.97 -13.05
C GLY A 121 2.05 18.59 -13.74
N PRO A 122 2.13 18.08 -14.99
CA PRO A 122 0.97 17.65 -15.74
C PRO A 122 0.18 16.54 -15.01
N VAL A 123 -1.14 16.71 -14.92
CA VAL A 123 -2.06 15.78 -14.28
C VAL A 123 -2.97 15.16 -15.33
N LEU A 124 -3.07 13.83 -15.31
CA LEU A 124 -4.02 13.06 -16.08
C LEU A 124 -5.24 12.75 -15.19
N ASP A 125 -6.40 13.28 -15.56
CA ASP A 125 -7.68 13.02 -14.88
C ASP A 125 -8.30 11.74 -15.45
N CYS A 126 -8.25 10.68 -14.68
CA CYS A 126 -8.83 9.37 -14.99
C CYS A 126 -10.17 9.14 -14.27
N SER A 127 -10.84 10.17 -13.80
CA SER A 127 -12.21 10.07 -13.30
C SER A 127 -13.17 9.59 -14.38
N ALA A 128 -14.36 9.12 -14.01
CA ALA A 128 -15.33 8.55 -14.96
C ALA A 128 -15.66 9.52 -16.11
N ASN A 129 -15.76 10.82 -15.80
CA ASN A 129 -16.04 11.89 -16.76
C ASN A 129 -14.77 12.64 -17.20
N GLY A 130 -13.58 12.10 -16.89
CA GLY A 130 -12.31 12.67 -17.30
C GLY A 130 -12.09 12.59 -18.82
N PRO A 131 -11.12 13.36 -19.36
CA PRO A 131 -10.82 13.36 -20.78
C PRO A 131 -10.41 11.97 -21.28
N ALA A 132 -10.63 11.70 -22.56
CA ALA A 132 -10.10 10.50 -23.20
C ALA A 132 -8.56 10.52 -23.18
N ASP A 133 -7.95 9.33 -23.22
CA ASP A 133 -6.50 9.25 -23.38
C ASP A 133 -6.04 9.90 -24.69
N ALA A 134 -4.87 10.51 -24.63
CA ALA A 134 -4.25 11.07 -25.83
C ALA A 134 -4.02 9.96 -26.89
N PRO A 135 -4.14 10.26 -28.18
CA PRO A 135 -3.85 9.32 -29.24
C PRO A 135 -2.39 8.86 -29.18
N PRO A 136 -2.07 7.69 -29.75
CA PRO A 136 -0.69 7.20 -29.83
C PRO A 136 0.23 8.22 -30.52
N LEU A 137 1.44 8.40 -29.96
CA LEU A 137 2.46 9.25 -30.54
C LEU A 137 3.15 8.53 -31.72
N ALA A 138 3.62 9.33 -32.70
CA ALA A 138 4.42 8.81 -33.81
C ALA A 138 5.76 8.23 -33.33
N ASP A 139 6.40 8.88 -32.34
CA ASP A 139 7.57 8.37 -31.66
C ASP A 139 7.18 7.25 -30.70
N LYS A 140 7.47 6.00 -31.05
CA LYS A 140 7.15 4.81 -30.28
C LYS A 140 7.80 4.78 -28.89
N LYS A 141 8.99 5.38 -28.74
CA LYS A 141 9.69 5.43 -27.46
C LYS A 141 9.00 6.43 -26.52
N ALA A 142 8.65 7.60 -27.01
CA ALA A 142 7.89 8.59 -26.27
C ALA A 142 6.49 8.07 -25.92
N ASP A 143 5.83 7.36 -26.85
CA ASP A 143 4.51 6.78 -26.62
C ASP A 143 4.50 5.74 -25.50
N LYS A 144 5.54 4.89 -25.42
CA LYS A 144 5.71 3.91 -24.34
C LYS A 144 5.86 4.56 -22.97
N GLN A 145 6.39 5.77 -22.90
CA GLN A 145 6.57 6.50 -21.63
C GLN A 145 5.32 7.33 -21.24
N LEU A 146 4.42 7.55 -22.19
CA LEU A 146 3.23 8.36 -21.96
C LEU A 146 2.29 7.66 -20.95
N LEU A 147 1.93 8.41 -19.93
CA LEU A 147 0.95 7.97 -18.95
C LEU A 147 -0.46 8.02 -19.55
N ARG A 148 -1.23 6.96 -19.34
CA ARG A 148 -2.60 6.82 -19.83
C ARG A 148 -3.51 6.32 -18.69
N CYS A 149 -4.80 6.60 -18.80
CA CYS A 149 -5.79 5.99 -17.92
C CYS A 149 -5.99 4.52 -18.25
N GLY A 150 -6.11 4.19 -19.52
CA GLY A 150 -6.38 2.81 -19.96
C GLY A 150 -7.65 2.27 -19.30
N SER A 151 -7.54 1.09 -18.69
CA SER A 151 -8.61 0.46 -17.91
C SER A 151 -8.76 1.04 -16.49
N ASP A 152 -7.81 1.86 -16.05
CA ASP A 152 -7.77 2.37 -14.66
C ASP A 152 -8.61 3.65 -14.54
N ARG A 153 -9.87 3.60 -14.95
CA ARG A 153 -10.78 4.72 -14.75
C ARG A 153 -11.58 4.52 -13.47
N ALA A 154 -11.76 5.62 -12.74
CA ALA A 154 -12.61 5.63 -11.55
C ALA A 154 -14.06 5.32 -11.91
N LYS A 155 -14.79 4.72 -10.98
CA LYS A 155 -16.25 4.55 -11.09
C LYS A 155 -16.96 5.90 -10.98
N PRO A 156 -18.19 6.05 -11.48
CA PRO A 156 -19.00 7.23 -11.22
C PRO A 156 -19.07 7.55 -9.71
N GLY A 157 -18.91 8.84 -9.38
CA GLY A 157 -18.88 9.30 -7.99
C GLY A 157 -17.51 9.14 -7.28
N ALA A 158 -16.50 8.68 -7.99
CA ALA A 158 -15.10 8.61 -7.54
C ALA A 158 -14.21 9.43 -8.46
N ALA A 159 -13.01 9.81 -7.99
CA ALA A 159 -12.01 10.49 -8.78
C ALA A 159 -10.69 9.73 -8.78
N LEU A 160 -9.94 9.83 -9.88
CA LEU A 160 -8.63 9.23 -10.04
C LEU A 160 -7.72 10.17 -10.82
N PHE A 161 -6.60 10.52 -10.21
CA PHE A 161 -5.58 11.34 -10.85
C PHE A 161 -4.28 10.56 -10.97
N LYS A 162 -3.62 10.70 -12.10
CA LYS A 162 -2.28 10.16 -12.33
C LYS A 162 -1.34 11.28 -12.74
N MET A 163 -0.07 11.18 -12.36
CA MET A 163 0.98 12.09 -12.79
C MET A 163 2.33 11.39 -12.89
N GLY A 164 3.26 12.00 -13.64
CA GLY A 164 4.59 11.48 -13.89
C GLY A 164 4.70 10.76 -15.23
N GLN A 165 5.54 9.75 -15.30
CA GLN A 165 5.75 8.90 -16.47
C GLN A 165 5.37 7.46 -16.13
N ARG A 166 5.21 6.60 -17.14
CA ARG A 166 4.82 5.20 -16.95
C ARG A 166 5.72 4.43 -15.97
N GLN A 167 7.00 4.74 -15.93
CA GLN A 167 7.96 4.11 -15.03
C GLN A 167 8.02 4.77 -13.64
N GLN A 168 7.47 5.96 -13.48
CA GLN A 168 7.47 6.73 -12.23
C GLN A 168 6.12 7.43 -12.06
N GLN A 169 5.14 6.70 -11.54
CA GLN A 169 3.77 7.17 -11.41
C GLN A 169 3.46 7.59 -9.99
N ARG A 170 2.68 8.64 -9.87
CA ARG A 170 1.96 9.00 -8.65
C ARG A 170 0.48 8.97 -8.96
N ILE A 171 -0.28 8.35 -8.09
CA ILE A 171 -1.71 8.11 -8.29
C ILE A 171 -2.44 8.54 -7.02
N VAL A 172 -3.54 9.25 -7.20
CA VAL A 172 -4.48 9.63 -6.15
C VAL A 172 -5.84 9.08 -6.52
N ALA A 173 -6.32 8.09 -5.78
CA ALA A 173 -7.69 7.57 -5.91
C ALA A 173 -8.53 8.06 -4.74
N ILE A 174 -9.75 8.53 -5.04
CA ILE A 174 -10.67 9.17 -4.11
C ILE A 174 -12.04 8.52 -4.28
N GLU A 175 -12.56 7.91 -3.22
CA GLU A 175 -13.79 7.12 -3.26
C GLU A 175 -14.69 7.48 -2.07
N ASN A 176 -16.00 7.36 -2.25
CA ASN A 176 -16.93 7.47 -1.13
C ASN A 176 -16.77 6.28 -0.17
N LEU A 177 -16.81 6.55 1.13
CA LEU A 177 -16.93 5.53 2.15
C LEU A 177 -18.41 5.19 2.40
N PRO A 178 -18.78 3.90 2.53
CA PRO A 178 -20.15 3.51 2.89
C PRO A 178 -20.63 4.13 4.21
N SER A 179 -19.70 4.39 5.13
CA SER A 179 -19.96 5.03 6.42
C SER A 179 -20.06 6.54 6.37
N GLY A 180 -19.98 7.14 5.19
CA GLY A 180 -19.89 8.58 4.97
C GLY A 180 -18.46 9.10 4.95
N GLY A 181 -18.26 10.22 4.24
CA GLY A 181 -16.95 10.79 3.97
C GLY A 181 -16.21 10.08 2.82
N THR A 182 -14.93 10.29 2.74
CA THR A 182 -14.10 9.94 1.58
C THR A 182 -12.89 9.11 1.98
N LYS A 183 -12.62 8.04 1.25
CA LYS A 183 -11.35 7.30 1.28
C LYS A 183 -10.41 7.85 0.23
N LEU A 184 -9.18 8.09 0.63
CA LEU A 184 -8.09 8.47 -0.24
C LEU A 184 -7.06 7.34 -0.26
N THR A 185 -6.66 6.94 -1.46
CA THR A 185 -5.54 6.01 -1.65
C THR A 185 -4.46 6.71 -2.46
N LEU A 186 -3.34 6.97 -1.80
CA LEU A 186 -2.16 7.58 -2.41
C LEU A 186 -1.18 6.49 -2.77
N VAL A 187 -0.70 6.50 -4.02
CA VAL A 187 0.21 5.47 -4.52
C VAL A 187 1.36 6.10 -5.28
N ARG A 188 2.56 5.59 -5.06
CA ARG A 188 3.72 5.80 -5.92
C ARG A 188 4.21 4.47 -6.45
N VAL A 189 4.40 4.39 -7.75
CA VAL A 189 4.97 3.23 -8.44
C VAL A 189 6.24 3.68 -9.14
N ASP A 190 7.34 3.03 -8.82
CA ASP A 190 8.62 3.20 -9.51
C ASP A 190 9.00 1.84 -10.12
N THR A 191 9.26 1.81 -11.43
CA THR A 191 9.72 0.61 -12.15
C THR A 191 11.06 0.89 -12.81
N ARG A 192 11.91 -0.13 -12.92
CA ARG A 192 13.18 -0.07 -13.65
C ARG A 192 13.37 -1.34 -14.47
N GLY A 193 14.13 -1.24 -15.58
CA GLY A 193 14.36 -2.37 -16.47
C GLY A 193 13.12 -2.81 -17.26
N VAL A 194 12.09 -1.97 -17.36
CA VAL A 194 10.86 -2.20 -18.15
C VAL A 194 10.91 -1.22 -19.32
N ASP A 195 11.29 -1.69 -20.49
CA ASP A 195 11.29 -0.94 -21.76
C ASP A 195 10.10 -1.31 -22.64
#